data_0ff79d5c702deadd587ac7e373e0cf99
#
_entry.id   0ff79d5c702deadd587ac7e373e0cf99
#
_cell.length_a   1.000
_cell.length_b   1.000
_cell.length_c   1.000
_cell.angle_alpha   90.00
_cell.angle_beta   90.00
_cell.angle_gamma   90.00
#
_symmetry.space_group_name_H-M   'P 1'
#
loop_
_entity.id
_entity.type
_entity.pdbx_description
1 polymer ?
#
loop_
_entity_poly.entity_id
_entity_poly.type
_entity_poly.pdbx_seq_one_letter_code
_entity_poly.pdbx_strand_id
1 'polypeptide(L)'
;MKNIEAKKIRGKTKLNLADDQLLEIVIKLRDLMPEWKWSLGMMYCYGLRPSEVFGSNVNQKDKTCTVLGLKGEEDELEERTAFTIDKSLVETFDLNNIDRPWEYNMSDKKYDATYSKIKTDQMGKRLKKIIKKEKFPQFTMNMIRHSWAKRAIKSKIPSSDCAISMGYSIEVFQDKYLSSIKKLDSADIQDTK
;
A
#
# COMPACT_ATOMS: atom_id res chain seq x y z
N MET A 1 -9.57 29.93 -33.12
CA MET A 1 -10.35 28.82 -32.54
C MET A 1 -9.38 27.89 -31.84
N LYS A 2 -9.33 27.88 -30.49
CA LYS A 2 -8.41 27.05 -29.70
C LYS A 2 -9.12 25.72 -29.44
N ASN A 3 -8.53 24.61 -29.92
CA ASN A 3 -8.97 23.25 -29.63
C ASN A 3 -8.80 22.99 -28.12
N ILE A 4 -9.90 22.83 -27.41
CA ILE A 4 -9.94 22.31 -26.04
C ILE A 4 -9.94 20.79 -26.17
N GLU A 5 -8.74 20.19 -26.08
CA GLU A 5 -8.62 18.74 -25.97
C GLU A 5 -9.30 18.28 -24.66
N ALA A 6 -10.29 17.43 -24.83
CA ALA A 6 -11.02 16.81 -23.73
C ALA A 6 -10.04 15.95 -22.90
N LYS A 7 -9.73 16.41 -21.70
CA LYS A 7 -8.99 15.66 -20.69
C LYS A 7 -9.78 14.40 -20.36
N LYS A 8 -9.33 13.25 -20.87
CA LYS A 8 -9.92 11.95 -20.60
C LYS A 8 -9.96 11.71 -19.09
N ILE A 9 -11.11 11.85 -18.47
CA ILE A 9 -11.35 11.53 -17.07
C ILE A 9 -11.08 10.03 -16.91
N ARG A 10 -9.92 9.66 -16.39
CA ARG A 10 -9.62 8.28 -16.00
C ARG A 10 -10.61 7.92 -14.90
N GLY A 11 -11.63 7.12 -15.24
CA GLY A 11 -12.58 6.61 -14.29
C GLY A 11 -11.85 5.97 -13.11
N LYS A 12 -12.11 6.47 -11.89
CA LYS A 12 -11.61 5.87 -10.65
C LYS A 12 -12.29 4.50 -10.54
N THR A 13 -11.57 3.44 -10.93
CA THR A 13 -12.03 2.07 -10.70
C THR A 13 -12.11 1.88 -9.17
N LYS A 14 -13.32 1.91 -8.62
CA LYS A 14 -13.54 1.60 -7.21
C LYS A 14 -13.26 0.11 -7.02
N LEU A 15 -12.39 -0.23 -6.09
CA LEU A 15 -12.22 -1.61 -5.65
C LEU A 15 -13.50 -2.01 -4.92
N ASN A 16 -14.31 -2.86 -5.52
CA ASN A 16 -15.53 -3.43 -4.91
C ASN A 16 -15.24 -4.81 -4.28
N LEU A 17 -13.98 -5.11 -3.97
CA LEU A 17 -13.59 -6.32 -3.27
C LEU A 17 -13.74 -6.10 -1.76
N ALA A 18 -14.30 -7.09 -1.07
CA ALA A 18 -14.25 -7.16 0.37
C ALA A 18 -12.79 -7.41 0.82
N ASP A 19 -12.46 -7.04 2.06
CA ASP A 19 -11.07 -7.10 2.54
C ASP A 19 -10.54 -8.54 2.61
N ASP A 20 -11.37 -9.50 2.95
CA ASP A 20 -11.08 -10.95 2.95
C ASP A 20 -10.80 -11.48 1.54
N GLN A 21 -11.61 -11.11 0.56
CA GLN A 21 -11.40 -11.46 -0.84
C GLN A 21 -10.08 -10.89 -1.37
N LEU A 22 -9.74 -9.67 -1.00
CA LEU A 22 -8.47 -9.08 -1.39
C LEU A 22 -7.28 -9.81 -0.73
N LEU A 23 -7.41 -10.19 0.55
CA LEU A 23 -6.38 -10.97 1.25
C LEU A 23 -6.13 -12.30 0.55
N GLU A 24 -7.18 -13.04 0.23
CA GLU A 24 -7.07 -14.31 -0.51
C GLU A 24 -6.34 -14.13 -1.85
N ILE A 25 -6.68 -13.06 -2.60
CA ILE A 25 -6.02 -12.76 -3.87
C ILE A 25 -4.55 -12.43 -3.65
N VAL A 26 -4.21 -11.61 -2.64
CA VAL A 26 -2.82 -11.23 -2.37
C VAL A 26 -1.99 -12.44 -1.92
N ILE A 27 -2.59 -13.37 -1.14
CA ILE A 27 -1.94 -14.64 -0.77
C ILE A 27 -1.70 -15.50 -2.02
N LYS A 28 -2.67 -15.63 -2.92
CA LYS A 28 -2.47 -16.34 -4.20
C LYS A 28 -1.41 -15.68 -5.08
N LEU A 29 -1.38 -14.36 -5.11
CA LEU A 29 -0.36 -13.61 -5.85
C LEU A 29 1.04 -13.83 -5.30
N ARG A 30 1.19 -14.01 -3.99
CA ARG A 30 2.48 -14.38 -3.35
C ARG A 30 3.07 -15.63 -4.01
N ASP A 31 2.23 -16.63 -4.27
CA ASP A 31 2.67 -17.92 -4.84
C ASP A 31 2.86 -17.83 -6.36
N LEU A 32 2.08 -16.99 -7.05
CA LEU A 32 2.17 -16.77 -8.51
C LEU A 32 3.25 -15.76 -8.91
N MET A 33 3.74 -14.99 -7.96
CA MET A 33 4.76 -13.95 -8.14
C MET A 33 5.80 -14.05 -7.00
N PRO A 34 6.50 -15.19 -6.84
CA PRO A 34 7.40 -15.41 -5.70
C PRO A 34 8.49 -14.35 -5.61
N GLU A 35 8.94 -13.81 -6.74
CA GLU A 35 9.91 -12.71 -6.82
C GLU A 35 9.38 -11.39 -6.22
N TRP A 36 8.06 -11.26 -6.03
CA TRP A 36 7.40 -10.07 -5.49
C TRP A 36 6.64 -10.35 -4.19
N LYS A 37 6.76 -11.56 -3.62
CA LYS A 37 6.03 -11.97 -2.42
C LYS A 37 6.19 -10.97 -1.27
N TRP A 38 7.43 -10.55 -1.01
CA TRP A 38 7.75 -9.58 0.03
C TRP A 38 7.12 -8.21 -0.26
N SER A 39 7.22 -7.73 -1.50
CA SER A 39 6.65 -6.43 -1.91
C SER A 39 5.12 -6.40 -1.76
N LEU A 40 4.45 -7.48 -2.13
CA LEU A 40 2.99 -7.62 -1.96
C LEU A 40 2.60 -7.59 -0.48
N GLY A 41 3.33 -8.31 0.36
CA GLY A 41 3.13 -8.31 1.81
C GLY A 41 3.36 -6.92 2.43
N MET A 42 4.41 -6.23 2.05
CA MET A 42 4.70 -4.87 2.54
C MET A 42 3.59 -3.87 2.18
N MET A 43 3.09 -3.91 0.95
CA MET A 43 1.95 -3.06 0.56
C MET A 43 0.68 -3.41 1.34
N TYR A 44 0.43 -4.69 1.60
CA TYR A 44 -0.77 -5.14 2.29
C TYR A 44 -0.71 -4.88 3.79
N CYS A 45 0.42 -5.21 4.44
CA CYS A 45 0.56 -5.11 5.90
C CYS A 45 0.79 -3.68 6.39
N TYR A 46 1.55 -2.87 5.64
CA TYR A 46 1.96 -1.52 6.06
C TYR A 46 1.37 -0.39 5.22
N GLY A 47 0.59 -0.72 4.19
CA GLY A 47 -0.01 0.30 3.33
C GLY A 47 0.99 1.11 2.52
N LEU A 48 2.15 0.57 2.18
CA LEU A 48 3.21 1.29 1.45
C LEU A 48 2.81 1.57 0.00
N ARG A 49 3.36 2.65 -0.58
CA ARG A 49 3.33 2.82 -2.03
C ARG A 49 4.20 1.76 -2.68
N PRO A 50 3.87 1.30 -3.90
CA PRO A 50 4.70 0.31 -4.59
C PRO A 50 6.18 0.66 -4.69
N SER A 51 6.50 1.95 -4.88
CA SER A 51 7.89 2.43 -4.92
C SER A 51 8.57 2.48 -3.56
N GLU A 52 7.84 2.76 -2.48
CA GLU A 52 8.37 2.87 -1.11
C GLU A 52 8.84 1.52 -0.57
N VAL A 53 8.28 0.43 -1.08
CA VAL A 53 8.67 -0.93 -0.68
C VAL A 53 10.17 -1.14 -0.78
N PHE A 54 10.81 -0.57 -1.80
CA PHE A 54 12.24 -0.75 -2.06
C PHE A 54 13.16 0.06 -1.13
N GLY A 55 12.60 1.01 -0.38
CA GLY A 55 13.27 1.78 0.66
C GLY A 55 12.75 1.47 2.06
N SER A 56 12.21 0.28 2.30
CA SER A 56 11.58 -0.06 3.57
C SER A 56 12.26 -1.22 4.28
N ASN A 57 12.17 -1.23 5.61
CA ASN A 57 12.73 -2.28 6.46
C ASN A 57 11.80 -2.57 7.65
N VAL A 58 11.57 -3.85 7.93
CA VAL A 58 10.74 -4.29 9.06
C VAL A 58 11.60 -4.46 10.30
N ASN A 59 11.22 -3.82 11.38
CA ASN A 59 11.79 -4.07 12.69
C ASN A 59 11.22 -5.39 13.23
N GLN A 60 12.09 -6.37 13.43
CA GLN A 60 11.67 -7.71 13.85
C GLN A 60 11.11 -7.74 15.27
N LYS A 61 11.49 -6.79 16.13
CA LYS A 61 11.09 -6.77 17.54
C LYS A 61 9.66 -6.30 17.73
N ASP A 62 9.30 -5.16 17.16
CA ASP A 62 8.00 -4.51 17.37
C ASP A 62 7.06 -4.61 16.16
N LYS A 63 7.57 -5.12 15.02
CA LYS A 63 6.86 -5.25 13.76
C LYS A 63 6.46 -3.91 13.14
N THR A 64 7.14 -2.84 13.48
CA THR A 64 7.06 -1.58 12.74
C THR A 64 7.89 -1.64 11.47
N CYS A 65 7.68 -0.69 10.58
CA CYS A 65 8.42 -0.61 9.32
C CYS A 65 8.99 0.79 9.15
N THR A 66 10.32 0.89 9.06
CA THR A 66 10.99 2.12 8.61
C THR A 66 10.86 2.22 7.10
N VAL A 67 10.41 3.37 6.62
CA VAL A 67 10.18 3.64 5.19
C VAL A 67 10.98 4.86 4.78
N LEU A 68 11.87 4.70 3.81
CA LEU A 68 12.53 5.78 3.11
C LEU A 68 11.79 6.05 1.80
N GLY A 69 11.48 7.31 1.52
CA GLY A 69 10.79 7.71 0.31
C GLY A 69 11.13 9.14 -0.06
N LEU A 70 10.74 9.53 -1.28
CA LEU A 70 10.85 10.90 -1.72
C LEU A 70 9.59 11.66 -1.38
N LYS A 71 9.73 12.91 -0.93
CA LYS A 71 8.63 13.82 -0.62
C LYS A 71 8.84 15.15 -1.34
N GLY A 72 7.73 15.70 -1.82
CA GLY A 72 7.72 17.02 -2.48
C GLY A 72 8.26 17.01 -3.91
N GLU A 73 8.40 18.23 -4.45
CA GLU A 73 8.92 18.47 -5.81
C GLU A 73 10.45 18.47 -5.87
N GLU A 74 11.12 18.64 -4.72
CA GLU A 74 12.58 18.70 -4.60
C GLU A 74 13.22 17.33 -4.34
N ASP A 75 12.44 16.23 -4.44
CA ASP A 75 12.91 14.87 -4.21
C ASP A 75 13.66 14.69 -2.87
N GLU A 76 13.23 15.39 -1.83
CA GLU A 76 13.80 15.26 -0.49
C GLU A 76 13.55 13.87 0.08
N LEU A 77 14.59 13.28 0.66
CA LEU A 77 14.50 11.99 1.31
C LEU A 77 13.78 12.13 2.67
N GLU A 78 12.63 11.51 2.82
CA GLU A 78 11.88 11.47 4.07
C GLU A 78 11.92 10.07 4.68
N GLU A 79 12.22 10.00 5.96
CA GLU A 79 12.09 8.77 6.75
C GLU A 79 10.83 8.84 7.61
N ARG A 80 10.04 7.77 7.61
CA ARG A 80 8.89 7.63 8.50
C ARG A 80 8.74 6.21 9.02
N THR A 81 7.98 6.06 10.09
CA THR A 81 7.59 4.75 10.62
C THR A 81 6.17 4.41 10.20
N ALA A 82 5.99 3.26 9.54
CA ALA A 82 4.70 2.67 9.27
C ALA A 82 4.44 1.49 10.23
N PHE A 83 3.17 1.20 10.50
CA PHE A 83 2.78 0.09 11.37
C PHE A 83 1.82 -0.86 10.65
N THR A 84 1.76 -2.10 11.13
CA THR A 84 0.79 -3.09 10.69
C THR A 84 -0.42 -3.12 11.63
N ILE A 85 -1.61 -3.30 11.05
CA ILE A 85 -2.87 -3.44 11.81
C ILE A 85 -2.93 -4.83 12.45
N ASP A 86 -2.39 -5.83 11.76
CA ASP A 86 -2.37 -7.22 12.22
C ASP A 86 -0.96 -7.79 12.11
N LYS A 87 -0.34 -8.05 13.26
CA LYS A 87 1.03 -8.57 13.34
C LYS A 87 1.15 -10.00 12.81
N SER A 88 0.09 -10.79 12.82
CA SER A 88 0.09 -12.16 12.29
C SER A 88 0.32 -12.21 10.79
N LEU A 89 -0.11 -11.17 10.08
CA LEU A 89 0.11 -11.05 8.64
C LEU A 89 1.59 -10.84 8.28
N VAL A 90 2.37 -10.26 9.17
CA VAL A 90 3.84 -10.11 8.98
C VAL A 90 4.49 -11.49 8.87
N GLU A 91 4.02 -12.44 9.64
CA GLU A 91 4.48 -13.84 9.61
C GLU A 91 3.90 -14.57 8.40
N THR A 92 2.61 -14.39 8.10
CA THR A 92 1.95 -14.99 6.94
C THR A 92 2.66 -14.64 5.61
N PHE A 93 3.17 -13.41 5.50
CA PHE A 93 3.93 -12.95 4.33
C PHE A 93 5.45 -13.11 4.48
N ASP A 94 5.92 -13.69 5.59
CA ASP A 94 7.36 -13.91 5.87
C ASP A 94 8.19 -12.62 5.77
N LEU A 95 7.63 -11.51 6.29
CA LEU A 95 8.27 -10.20 6.17
C LEU A 95 9.44 -9.99 7.13
N ASN A 96 9.59 -10.88 8.10
CA ASN A 96 10.76 -10.91 8.99
C ASN A 96 12.00 -11.48 8.31
N ASN A 97 11.80 -12.32 7.31
CA ASN A 97 12.87 -12.95 6.56
C ASN A 97 13.32 -12.00 5.45
N ILE A 98 14.52 -11.47 5.59
CA ILE A 98 15.07 -10.43 4.70
C ILE A 98 15.59 -11.05 3.38
N ASP A 99 15.02 -12.15 2.93
CA ASP A 99 15.32 -12.70 1.61
C ASP A 99 14.70 -11.79 0.54
N ARG A 100 15.29 -10.57 0.46
CA ARG A 100 14.91 -9.59 -0.54
C ARG A 100 15.49 -10.04 -1.88
N PRO A 101 14.70 -10.10 -2.93
CA PRO A 101 15.21 -10.46 -4.26
C PRO A 101 16.09 -9.36 -4.89
N TRP A 102 16.51 -8.36 -4.10
CA TRP A 102 17.39 -7.26 -4.50
C TRP A 102 18.32 -6.90 -3.35
N GLU A 103 19.58 -6.70 -3.69
CA GLU A 103 20.59 -6.18 -2.78
C GLU A 103 20.34 -4.69 -2.56
N TYR A 104 19.46 -4.36 -1.61
CA TYR A 104 19.31 -2.99 -1.15
C TYR A 104 20.01 -2.86 0.19
N ASN A 105 21.10 -2.12 0.22
CA ASN A 105 21.84 -1.87 1.44
C ASN A 105 21.26 -0.66 2.16
N MET A 106 20.35 -0.90 3.12
CA MET A 106 19.77 0.14 3.98
C MET A 106 20.82 0.83 4.87
N SER A 107 22.03 0.24 5.03
CA SER A 107 23.08 0.83 5.84
C SER A 107 23.53 2.20 5.32
N ASP A 108 23.43 2.40 4.01
CA ASP A 108 23.84 3.65 3.36
C ASP A 108 22.75 4.72 3.33
N LYS A 109 21.54 4.42 3.87
CA LYS A 109 20.36 5.29 3.83
C LYS A 109 20.07 5.87 2.43
N LYS A 110 20.44 5.15 1.38
CA LYS A 110 20.22 5.58 0.01
C LYS A 110 18.92 4.97 -0.52
N TYR A 111 17.98 5.84 -0.87
CA TYR A 111 16.83 5.48 -1.66
C TYR A 111 17.13 5.74 -3.14
N ASP A 112 17.12 4.69 -3.95
CA ASP A 112 17.29 4.83 -5.40
C ASP A 112 15.91 4.92 -6.07
N ALA A 113 15.51 6.15 -6.40
CA ALA A 113 14.24 6.45 -7.05
C ALA A 113 14.13 5.78 -8.43
N THR A 114 15.23 5.75 -9.20
CA THR A 114 15.26 5.14 -10.53
C THR A 114 15.07 3.64 -10.44
N TYR A 115 15.80 2.98 -9.55
CA TYR A 115 15.66 1.56 -9.28
C TYR A 115 14.23 1.21 -8.84
N SER A 116 13.70 1.96 -7.86
CA SER A 116 12.35 1.78 -7.34
C SER A 116 11.28 1.92 -8.43
N LYS A 117 11.43 2.90 -9.32
CA LYS A 117 10.54 3.11 -10.47
C LYS A 117 10.57 1.92 -11.44
N ILE A 118 11.77 1.47 -11.83
CA ILE A 118 11.94 0.33 -12.74
C ILE A 118 11.30 -0.92 -12.14
N LYS A 119 11.57 -1.23 -10.87
CA LYS A 119 11.01 -2.41 -10.19
C LYS A 119 9.50 -2.33 -10.03
N THR A 120 8.97 -1.15 -9.70
CA THR A 120 7.52 -0.91 -9.62
C THR A 120 6.85 -1.18 -10.97
N ASP A 121 7.43 -0.72 -12.06
CA ASP A 121 6.90 -0.94 -13.42
C ASP A 121 6.93 -2.42 -13.80
N GLN A 122 8.01 -3.13 -13.48
CA GLN A 122 8.14 -4.57 -13.72
C GLN A 122 7.07 -5.35 -12.95
N MET A 123 6.92 -5.07 -11.66
CA MET A 123 5.89 -5.68 -10.80
C MET A 123 4.48 -5.40 -11.34
N GLY A 124 4.21 -4.16 -11.75
CA GLY A 124 2.91 -3.78 -12.32
C GLY A 124 2.60 -4.50 -13.63
N LYS A 125 3.58 -4.67 -14.52
CA LYS A 125 3.43 -5.45 -15.75
C LYS A 125 3.17 -6.92 -15.46
N ARG A 126 3.87 -7.51 -14.50
CA ARG A 126 3.69 -8.89 -14.07
C ARG A 126 2.30 -9.09 -13.46
N LEU A 127 1.89 -8.22 -12.55
CA LEU A 127 0.56 -8.24 -11.92
C LEU A 127 -0.56 -8.24 -12.97
N LYS A 128 -0.51 -7.33 -13.95
CA LYS A 128 -1.51 -7.26 -15.03
C LYS A 128 -1.63 -8.56 -15.82
N LYS A 129 -0.49 -9.22 -16.12
CA LYS A 129 -0.47 -10.50 -16.83
C LYS A 129 -1.16 -11.60 -15.99
N ILE A 130 -0.88 -11.66 -14.69
CA ILE A 130 -1.46 -12.67 -13.80
C ILE A 130 -2.94 -12.42 -13.58
N ILE A 131 -3.36 -11.18 -13.31
CA ILE A 131 -4.79 -10.84 -13.19
C ILE A 131 -5.56 -11.32 -14.41
N LYS A 132 -5.04 -11.11 -15.62
CA LYS A 132 -5.69 -11.56 -16.86
C LYS A 132 -5.70 -13.09 -16.96
N LYS A 133 -4.59 -13.76 -16.67
CA LYS A 133 -4.44 -15.23 -16.76
C LYS A 133 -5.36 -15.96 -15.78
N GLU A 134 -5.33 -15.52 -14.52
CA GLU A 134 -6.09 -16.15 -13.42
C GLU A 134 -7.54 -15.62 -13.31
N LYS A 135 -7.94 -14.71 -14.21
CA LYS A 135 -9.28 -14.09 -14.23
C LYS A 135 -9.65 -13.41 -12.89
N PHE A 136 -8.67 -12.88 -12.19
CA PHE A 136 -8.91 -12.10 -10.99
C PHE A 136 -9.67 -10.80 -11.32
N PRO A 137 -10.45 -10.25 -10.37
CA PRO A 137 -11.00 -8.92 -10.51
C PRO A 137 -9.92 -7.89 -10.84
N GLN A 138 -10.24 -6.89 -11.65
CA GLN A 138 -9.26 -5.86 -12.04
C GLN A 138 -8.91 -4.96 -10.85
N PHE A 139 -7.65 -4.93 -10.49
CA PHE A 139 -7.13 -4.03 -9.46
C PHE A 139 -5.68 -3.60 -9.75
N THR A 140 -5.20 -2.65 -8.98
CA THR A 140 -3.83 -2.11 -9.08
C THR A 140 -3.10 -2.27 -7.76
N MET A 141 -1.79 -2.20 -7.78
CA MET A 141 -0.98 -2.21 -6.55
C MET A 141 -1.40 -1.13 -5.55
N ASN A 142 -1.73 0.08 -6.03
CA ASN A 142 -2.24 1.15 -5.16
C ASN A 142 -3.55 0.79 -4.46
N MET A 143 -4.36 -0.09 -5.05
CA MET A 143 -5.61 -0.55 -4.40
C MET A 143 -5.32 -1.47 -3.20
N ILE A 144 -4.20 -2.21 -3.22
CA ILE A 144 -3.71 -2.96 -2.05
C ILE A 144 -3.41 -1.99 -0.90
N ARG A 145 -2.72 -0.89 -1.19
CA ARG A 145 -2.47 0.18 -0.21
C ARG A 145 -3.77 0.82 0.29
N HIS A 146 -4.74 1.09 -0.59
CA HIS A 146 -6.02 1.65 -0.19
C HIS A 146 -6.84 0.72 0.72
N SER A 147 -6.70 -0.59 0.58
CA SER A 147 -7.35 -1.54 1.49
C SER A 147 -6.79 -1.44 2.91
N TRP A 148 -5.48 -1.21 3.06
CA TRP A 148 -4.90 -0.97 4.38
C TRP A 148 -5.57 0.22 5.08
N ALA A 149 -5.72 1.36 4.39
CA ALA A 149 -6.38 2.53 4.97
C ALA A 149 -7.82 2.24 5.40
N LYS A 150 -8.59 1.51 4.58
CA LYS A 150 -9.96 1.12 4.94
C LYS A 150 -10.00 0.21 6.16
N ARG A 151 -9.09 -0.77 6.25
CA ARG A 151 -8.96 -1.65 7.42
C ARG A 151 -8.58 -0.88 8.67
N ALA A 152 -7.61 0.05 8.57
CA ALA A 152 -7.21 0.90 9.68
C ALA A 152 -8.37 1.75 10.22
N ILE A 153 -9.16 2.37 9.33
CA ILE A 153 -10.36 3.12 9.69
C ILE A 153 -11.39 2.19 10.36
N LYS A 154 -11.64 1.02 9.79
CA LYS A 154 -12.58 0.02 10.35
C LYS A 154 -12.13 -0.46 11.74
N SER A 155 -10.84 -0.53 11.98
CA SER A 155 -10.23 -0.83 13.30
C SER A 155 -10.18 0.37 14.23
N LYS A 156 -10.82 1.49 13.89
CA LYS A 156 -10.90 2.74 14.68
C LYS A 156 -9.52 3.34 15.02
N ILE A 157 -8.52 3.11 14.16
CA ILE A 157 -7.22 3.74 14.32
C ILE A 157 -7.33 5.23 13.98
N PRO A 158 -6.77 6.13 14.82
CA PRO A 158 -6.84 7.56 14.59
C PRO A 158 -6.34 7.97 13.18
N SER A 159 -7.03 8.92 12.55
CA SER A 159 -6.67 9.40 11.21
C SER A 159 -5.27 10.01 11.16
N SER A 160 -4.80 10.62 12.26
CA SER A 160 -3.43 11.11 12.41
C SER A 160 -2.39 10.01 12.24
N ASP A 161 -2.58 8.88 12.94
CA ASP A 161 -1.66 7.76 12.91
C ASP A 161 -1.66 7.08 11.55
N CYS A 162 -2.86 6.93 10.96
CA CYS A 162 -3.01 6.42 9.61
C CYS A 162 -2.29 7.31 8.56
N ALA A 163 -2.43 8.64 8.70
CA ALA A 163 -1.79 9.60 7.82
C ALA A 163 -0.27 9.49 7.90
N ILE A 164 0.31 9.49 9.10
CA ILE A 164 1.75 9.32 9.34
C ILE A 164 2.22 8.00 8.73
N SER A 165 1.57 6.87 9.05
CA SER A 165 1.94 5.56 8.53
C SER A 165 1.95 5.50 7.00
N MET A 166 1.01 6.20 6.35
CA MET A 166 0.91 6.24 4.89
C MET A 166 1.72 7.37 4.23
N GLY A 167 2.41 8.24 4.99
CA GLY A 167 3.12 9.39 4.44
C GLY A 167 2.18 10.38 3.73
N TYR A 168 1.09 10.75 4.41
CA TYR A 168 0.17 11.80 4.04
C TYR A 168 0.13 12.87 5.14
N SER A 169 -0.26 14.10 4.81
CA SER A 169 -0.79 14.99 5.84
C SER A 169 -2.17 14.49 6.29
N ILE A 170 -2.58 14.90 7.49
CA ILE A 170 -3.88 14.46 8.03
C ILE A 170 -5.04 14.92 7.14
N GLU A 171 -4.95 16.11 6.57
CA GLU A 171 -5.96 16.69 5.68
C GLU A 171 -6.09 15.87 4.39
N VAL A 172 -4.95 15.51 3.77
CA VAL A 172 -4.93 14.68 2.55
C VAL A 172 -5.48 13.28 2.83
N PHE A 173 -5.17 12.71 4.00
CA PHE A 173 -5.71 11.41 4.39
C PHE A 173 -7.22 11.48 4.59
N GLN A 174 -7.70 12.47 5.35
CA GLN A 174 -9.13 12.65 5.62
C GLN A 174 -9.92 12.90 4.34
N ASP A 175 -9.47 13.80 3.47
CA ASP A 175 -10.12 14.08 2.18
C ASP A 175 -10.24 12.80 1.34
N LYS A 176 -9.14 12.04 1.24
CA LYS A 176 -9.08 10.84 0.42
C LYS A 176 -9.96 9.70 0.91
N TYR A 177 -10.15 9.57 2.23
CA TYR A 177 -10.88 8.47 2.87
C TYR A 177 -12.15 8.92 3.60
N LEU A 178 -12.55 10.18 3.47
CA LEU A 178 -13.70 10.78 4.16
C LEU A 178 -14.99 9.95 4.03
N SER A 179 -15.24 9.39 2.84
CA SER A 179 -16.42 8.54 2.63
C SER A 179 -16.38 7.23 3.44
N SER A 180 -15.20 6.71 3.73
CA SER A 180 -15.02 5.51 4.56
C SER A 180 -15.15 5.84 6.05
N ILE A 181 -14.66 7.00 6.46
CA ILE A 181 -14.78 7.52 7.84
C ILE A 181 -16.26 7.76 8.17
N LYS A 182 -16.98 8.51 7.33
CA LYS A 182 -18.42 8.81 7.53
C LYS A 182 -19.30 7.57 7.60
N LYS A 183 -18.98 6.51 6.86
CA LYS A 183 -19.73 5.25 6.94
C LYS A 183 -19.54 4.55 8.29
N LEU A 184 -18.36 4.64 8.87
CA LEU A 184 -18.10 4.07 10.18
C LEU A 184 -18.87 4.81 11.26
N ASP A 185 -18.79 6.16 11.27
CA ASP A 185 -19.50 7.01 12.22
C ASP A 185 -21.01 6.77 12.18
N SER A 186 -21.59 6.56 10.98
CA SER A 186 -23.03 6.29 10.84
C SER A 186 -23.45 4.88 11.30
N ALA A 187 -22.55 3.90 11.27
CA ALA A 187 -22.83 2.55 11.80
C ALA A 187 -22.84 2.55 13.34
N ASP A 188 -21.90 3.25 13.98
CA ASP A 188 -21.83 3.35 15.44
C ASP A 188 -23.05 4.01 16.07
N ILE A 189 -23.77 4.88 15.33
CA ILE A 189 -25.03 5.52 15.80
C ILE A 189 -26.22 4.54 15.76
N GLN A 190 -26.19 3.53 14.90
CA GLN A 190 -27.27 2.55 14.80
C GLN A 190 -27.19 1.44 15.86
N ASP A 191 -25.98 1.10 16.30
CA ASP A 191 -25.77 0.07 17.34
C ASP A 191 -26.03 0.58 18.77
N THR A 192 -26.32 1.86 18.95
CA THR A 192 -26.59 2.50 20.25
C THR A 192 -28.08 2.75 20.49
N LYS A 193 -28.97 2.23 19.66
CA LYS A 193 -30.44 2.27 19.82
C LYS A 193 -31.00 0.87 20.04
#